data_cf7e9655d978470412ab52cc2f89be34
#
_entry.id   cf7e9655d978470412ab52cc2f89be34
#
_cell.length_a   1.000
_cell.length_b   1.000
_cell.length_c   1.000
_cell.angle_alpha   90.00
_cell.angle_beta   90.00
_cell.angle_gamma   90.00
#
_symmetry.space_group_name_H-M   'P 1'
#
loop_
_entity.id
_entity.type
_entity.pdbx_description
1 polymer ?
#
loop_
_entity_poly.entity_id
_entity_poly.type
_entity_poly.pdbx_seq_one_letter_code
_entity_poly.pdbx_strand_id
1 'polypeptide(L)'
;GDVYKRQSRGALIQTFAIFALSFLLRPIGAVLWGCWGDKYGRRWSLSVSILMMAVASFLIGCLPSFAVAGAFAPIGLLVCRMVQGFSASGEYAGAATFLAEYAPAGRRGCYVSIVPASTAAGLLMGSLSAAMIEGCLPQGAVEAWGWRLPFLAAGPLGLWARHVWLELEDSPV
;
A
#
# COMPACT_ATOMS: atom_id res chain seq x y z
N GLY A 1 -35.05 -11.52 -6.33
CA GLY A 1 -33.96 -11.26 -7.29
C GLY A 1 -33.43 -9.83 -7.25
N ASP A 2 -34.30 -8.79 -7.29
CA ASP A 2 -33.85 -7.39 -7.47
C ASP A 2 -33.29 -6.72 -6.21
N VAL A 3 -33.72 -7.12 -5.02
CA VAL A 3 -33.19 -6.59 -3.75
C VAL A 3 -31.73 -7.03 -3.56
N TYR A 4 -31.39 -8.28 -3.90
CA TYR A 4 -30.03 -8.81 -3.83
C TYR A 4 -29.09 -8.13 -4.83
N LYS A 5 -29.57 -7.84 -6.05
CA LYS A 5 -28.81 -7.09 -7.06
C LYS A 5 -28.60 -5.62 -6.68
N ARG A 6 -29.53 -4.99 -5.98
CA ARG A 6 -29.38 -3.62 -5.46
C ARG A 6 -28.37 -3.55 -4.34
N GLN A 7 -28.37 -4.52 -3.41
CA GLN A 7 -27.40 -4.59 -2.32
C GLN A 7 -25.97 -4.83 -2.83
N SER A 8 -25.79 -5.73 -3.81
CA SER A 8 -24.46 -5.96 -4.40
C SER A 8 -23.94 -4.77 -5.19
N ARG A 9 -24.82 -4.03 -5.90
CA ARG A 9 -24.45 -2.78 -6.60
C ARG A 9 -24.08 -1.67 -5.62
N GLY A 10 -24.80 -1.52 -4.51
CA GLY A 10 -24.48 -0.55 -3.46
C GLY A 10 -23.11 -0.81 -2.82
N ALA A 11 -22.80 -2.06 -2.52
CA ALA A 11 -21.51 -2.45 -1.98
C ALA A 11 -20.35 -2.21 -2.97
N LEU A 12 -20.56 -2.48 -4.26
CA LEU A 12 -19.58 -2.19 -5.30
C LEU A 12 -19.31 -0.69 -5.44
N ILE A 13 -20.37 0.14 -5.46
CA ILE A 13 -20.24 1.59 -5.55
C ILE A 13 -19.45 2.13 -4.33
N GLN A 14 -19.75 1.66 -3.13
CA GLN A 14 -19.04 2.04 -1.93
C GLN A 14 -17.55 1.66 -2.00
N THR A 15 -17.24 0.46 -2.48
CA THR A 15 -15.86 0.00 -2.67
C THR A 15 -15.12 0.88 -3.67
N PHE A 16 -15.72 1.18 -4.82
CA PHE A 16 -15.10 2.08 -5.81
C PHE A 16 -14.96 3.51 -5.30
N ALA A 17 -15.91 4.02 -4.51
CA ALA A 17 -15.80 5.34 -3.89
C ALA A 17 -14.63 5.42 -2.90
N ILE A 18 -14.41 4.38 -2.08
CA ILE A 18 -13.27 4.28 -1.17
C ILE A 18 -11.95 4.29 -1.95
N PHE A 19 -11.87 3.53 -3.07
CA PHE A 19 -10.70 3.56 -3.94
C PHE A 19 -10.47 4.94 -4.56
N ALA A 20 -11.51 5.57 -5.09
CA ALA A 20 -11.41 6.90 -5.70
C ALA A 20 -10.91 7.95 -4.71
N LEU A 21 -11.41 7.96 -3.48
CA LEU A 21 -10.94 8.85 -2.42
C LEU A 21 -9.46 8.63 -2.10
N SER A 22 -9.00 7.37 -2.08
CA SER A 22 -7.58 7.05 -1.87
C SER A 22 -6.70 7.62 -3.00
N PHE A 23 -7.19 7.61 -4.24
CA PHE A 23 -6.48 8.21 -5.38
C PHE A 23 -6.41 9.74 -5.32
N LEU A 24 -7.46 10.40 -4.82
CA LEU A 24 -7.48 11.87 -4.65
C LEU A 24 -6.45 12.35 -3.62
N LEU A 25 -6.07 11.52 -2.66
CA LEU A 25 -5.03 11.85 -1.68
C LEU A 25 -3.61 11.73 -2.23
N ARG A 26 -3.39 11.03 -3.33
CA ARG A 26 -2.06 10.85 -3.93
C ARG A 26 -1.38 12.17 -4.34
N PRO A 27 -2.02 13.11 -5.04
CA PRO A 27 -1.39 14.40 -5.36
C PRO A 27 -0.98 15.19 -4.12
N ILE A 28 -1.84 15.20 -3.10
CA ILE A 28 -1.56 15.87 -1.82
C ILE A 28 -0.36 15.20 -1.13
N GLY A 29 -0.36 13.88 -1.07
CA GLY A 29 0.76 13.11 -0.52
C GLY A 29 2.06 13.36 -1.29
N ALA A 30 2.04 13.41 -2.62
CA ALA A 30 3.23 13.65 -3.42
C ALA A 30 3.90 15.00 -3.10
N VAL A 31 3.11 16.06 -2.95
CA VAL A 31 3.63 17.39 -2.57
C VAL A 31 4.21 17.37 -1.16
N LEU A 32 3.48 16.81 -0.19
CA LEU A 32 3.93 16.80 1.21
C LEU A 32 5.16 15.92 1.41
N TRP A 33 5.20 14.72 0.84
CA TRP A 33 6.36 13.84 0.91
C TRP A 33 7.57 14.41 0.17
N GLY A 34 7.37 15.14 -0.94
CA GLY A 34 8.43 15.87 -1.63
C GLY A 34 9.05 16.92 -0.71
N CYS A 35 8.23 17.81 -0.14
CA CYS A 35 8.69 18.84 0.80
C CYS A 35 9.38 18.25 2.03
N TRP A 36 8.85 17.16 2.60
CA TRP A 36 9.47 16.50 3.74
C TRP A 36 10.75 15.77 3.38
N GLY A 37 10.83 15.18 2.20
CA GLY A 37 12.05 14.56 1.69
C GLY A 37 13.18 15.55 1.50
N ASP A 38 12.87 16.76 1.00
CA ASP A 38 13.86 17.83 0.83
C ASP A 38 14.29 18.44 2.17
N LYS A 39 13.40 18.46 3.18
CA LYS A 39 13.68 19.05 4.50
C LYS A 39 14.36 18.09 5.48
N TYR A 40 13.95 16.83 5.52
CA TYR A 40 14.37 15.85 6.53
C TYR A 40 15.26 14.73 5.97
N GLY A 41 15.53 14.77 4.65
CA GLY A 41 16.25 13.73 3.93
C GLY A 41 15.34 12.70 3.30
N ARG A 42 15.73 12.23 2.13
CA ARG A 42 14.92 11.28 1.33
C ARG A 42 14.78 9.92 2.00
N ARG A 43 15.83 9.44 2.67
CA ARG A 43 15.85 8.22 3.44
C ARG A 43 14.80 8.22 4.55
N TRP A 44 14.72 9.31 5.32
CA TRP A 44 13.73 9.44 6.39
C TRP A 44 12.31 9.42 5.84
N SER A 45 12.05 10.20 4.79
CA SER A 45 10.75 10.30 4.15
C SER A 45 10.28 8.93 3.63
N LEU A 46 11.14 8.18 2.94
CA LEU A 46 10.86 6.83 2.45
C LEU A 46 10.63 5.83 3.59
N SER A 47 11.45 5.86 4.64
CA SER A 47 11.29 4.96 5.79
C SER A 47 9.95 5.16 6.50
N VAL A 48 9.52 6.42 6.65
CA VAL A 48 8.24 6.75 7.30
C VAL A 48 7.06 6.36 6.40
N SER A 49 7.14 6.65 5.09
CA SER A 49 6.07 6.27 4.16
C SER A 49 5.86 4.77 4.10
N ILE A 50 6.93 3.98 4.01
CA ILE A 50 6.85 2.51 4.04
C ILE A 50 6.23 2.00 5.34
N LEU A 51 6.64 2.57 6.47
CA LEU A 51 6.08 2.18 7.77
C LEU A 51 4.58 2.49 7.85
N MET A 52 4.15 3.69 7.40
CA MET A 52 2.74 4.05 7.35
C MET A 52 1.93 3.10 6.46
N MET A 53 2.46 2.74 5.28
CA MET A 53 1.85 1.79 4.38
C MET A 53 1.69 0.40 5.03
N ALA A 54 2.76 -0.09 5.67
CA ALA A 54 2.77 -1.39 6.33
C ALA A 54 1.80 -1.44 7.51
N VAL A 55 1.78 -0.40 8.36
CA VAL A 55 0.85 -0.30 9.49
C VAL A 55 -0.59 -0.25 9.00
N ALA A 56 -0.90 0.58 8.00
CA ALA A 56 -2.25 0.67 7.45
C ALA A 56 -2.70 -0.68 6.83
N SER A 57 -1.80 -1.38 6.13
CA SER A 57 -2.08 -2.71 5.58
C SER A 57 -2.32 -3.74 6.69
N PHE A 58 -1.47 -3.77 7.69
CA PHE A 58 -1.62 -4.66 8.84
C PHE A 58 -2.95 -4.42 9.58
N LEU A 59 -3.30 -3.15 9.82
CA LEU A 59 -4.57 -2.77 10.46
C LEU A 59 -5.78 -3.25 9.66
N ILE A 60 -5.74 -3.23 8.32
CA ILE A 60 -6.81 -3.81 7.48
C ILE A 60 -7.00 -5.30 7.80
N GLY A 61 -5.90 -6.05 7.96
CA GLY A 61 -5.97 -7.46 8.35
C GLY A 61 -6.56 -7.70 9.74
N CYS A 62 -6.39 -6.73 10.65
CA CYS A 62 -6.91 -6.79 12.02
C CYS A 62 -8.36 -6.30 12.14
N LEU A 63 -8.93 -5.66 11.10
CA LEU A 63 -10.28 -5.13 11.17
C LEU A 63 -11.31 -6.24 11.43
N PRO A 64 -12.21 -6.04 12.42
CA PRO A 64 -13.31 -6.97 12.65
C PRO A 64 -14.27 -6.97 11.47
N SER A 65 -14.98 -8.09 11.28
CA SER A 65 -16.01 -8.20 10.25
C SER A 65 -17.17 -7.24 10.53
N PHE A 66 -17.92 -6.90 9.48
CA PHE A 66 -19.12 -6.05 9.61
C PHE A 66 -20.13 -6.62 10.63
N ALA A 67 -20.22 -7.95 10.74
CA ALA A 67 -21.12 -8.61 11.71
C ALA A 67 -20.79 -8.27 13.16
N VAL A 68 -19.52 -7.96 13.47
CA VAL A 68 -19.05 -7.66 14.82
C VAL A 68 -18.99 -6.15 15.08
N ALA A 69 -18.47 -5.39 14.13
CA ALA A 69 -18.18 -3.95 14.29
C ALA A 69 -19.20 -3.02 13.60
N GLY A 70 -20.16 -3.56 12.85
CA GLY A 70 -21.14 -2.74 12.14
C GLY A 70 -20.50 -1.68 11.25
N ALA A 71 -20.97 -0.42 11.38
CA ALA A 71 -20.48 0.71 10.57
C ALA A 71 -19.01 1.09 10.83
N PHE A 72 -18.39 0.67 11.92
CA PHE A 72 -16.98 0.96 12.19
C PHE A 72 -16.04 0.20 11.25
N ALA A 73 -16.41 -0.98 10.75
CA ALA A 73 -15.57 -1.74 9.82
C ALA A 73 -15.33 -1.00 8.50
N PRO A 74 -16.33 -0.51 7.77
CA PRO A 74 -16.10 0.26 6.54
C PRO A 74 -15.41 1.60 6.77
N ILE A 75 -15.66 2.29 7.89
CA ILE A 75 -14.96 3.53 8.25
C ILE A 75 -13.48 3.25 8.51
N GLY A 76 -13.15 2.22 9.28
CA GLY A 76 -11.77 1.81 9.51
C GLY A 76 -11.05 1.43 8.21
N LEU A 77 -11.73 0.70 7.33
CA LEU A 77 -11.19 0.37 6.01
C LEU A 77 -10.92 1.63 5.17
N LEU A 78 -11.86 2.59 5.15
CA LEU A 78 -11.70 3.86 4.45
C LEU A 78 -10.47 4.61 4.96
N VAL A 79 -10.34 4.79 6.27
CA VAL A 79 -9.19 5.49 6.87
C VAL A 79 -7.87 4.80 6.51
N CYS A 80 -7.79 3.48 6.65
CA CYS A 80 -6.58 2.73 6.26
C CYS A 80 -6.25 2.90 4.78
N ARG A 81 -7.24 2.88 3.89
CA ARG A 81 -7.07 3.11 2.45
C ARG A 81 -6.62 4.53 2.12
N MET A 82 -7.12 5.53 2.84
CA MET A 82 -6.65 6.90 2.70
C MET A 82 -5.18 7.04 3.10
N VAL A 83 -4.79 6.44 4.23
CA VAL A 83 -3.38 6.41 4.67
C VAL A 83 -2.49 5.69 3.65
N GLN A 84 -2.95 4.55 3.11
CA GLN A 84 -2.22 3.84 2.05
C GLN A 84 -2.07 4.70 0.78
N GLY A 85 -3.13 5.37 0.33
CA GLY A 85 -3.09 6.25 -0.86
C GLY A 85 -2.13 7.43 -0.68
N PHE A 86 -2.15 8.05 0.49
CA PHE A 86 -1.24 9.12 0.87
C PHE A 86 0.22 8.64 0.92
N SER A 87 0.48 7.51 1.53
CA SER A 87 1.82 6.95 1.70
C SER A 87 2.43 6.49 0.36
N ALA A 88 1.65 5.79 -0.48
CA ALA A 88 2.10 5.26 -1.76
C ALA A 88 2.66 6.33 -2.72
N SER A 89 2.18 7.57 -2.62
CA SER A 89 2.68 8.67 -3.45
C SER A 89 4.11 9.07 -3.09
N GLY A 90 4.46 9.02 -1.80
CA GLY A 90 5.81 9.30 -1.31
C GLY A 90 6.81 8.22 -1.70
N GLU A 91 6.40 6.97 -1.62
CA GLU A 91 7.25 5.83 -1.96
C GLU A 91 7.68 5.86 -3.42
N TYR A 92 6.74 6.02 -4.36
CA TYR A 92 7.05 5.99 -5.78
C TYR A 92 7.95 7.16 -6.20
N ALA A 93 7.56 8.38 -5.85
CA ALA A 93 8.32 9.59 -6.20
C ALA A 93 9.69 9.60 -5.48
N GLY A 94 9.72 9.30 -4.19
CA GLY A 94 10.94 9.25 -3.39
C GLY A 94 11.93 8.21 -3.88
N ALA A 95 11.48 6.99 -4.18
CA ALA A 95 12.34 5.94 -4.72
C ALA A 95 12.89 6.28 -6.10
N ALA A 96 12.07 6.86 -6.99
CA ALA A 96 12.51 7.27 -8.31
C ALA A 96 13.59 8.35 -8.24
N THR A 97 13.41 9.35 -7.37
CA THR A 97 14.38 10.43 -7.18
C THR A 97 15.66 9.90 -6.54
N PHE A 98 15.55 9.10 -5.50
CA PHE A 98 16.69 8.46 -4.83
C PHE A 98 17.54 7.66 -5.82
N LEU A 99 16.92 6.80 -6.64
CA LEU A 99 17.64 6.02 -7.64
C LEU A 99 18.25 6.89 -8.76
N ALA A 100 17.61 8.01 -9.13
CA ALA A 100 18.16 8.94 -10.11
C ALA A 100 19.41 9.66 -9.58
N GLU A 101 19.47 9.96 -8.28
CA GLU A 101 20.59 10.60 -7.60
C GLU A 101 21.79 9.64 -7.45
N TYR A 102 21.53 8.37 -7.12
CA TYR A 102 22.56 7.34 -7.00
C TYR A 102 23.06 6.80 -8.35
N ALA A 103 22.32 7.01 -9.42
CA ALA A 103 22.66 6.43 -10.72
C ALA A 103 23.90 7.09 -11.34
N PRO A 104 24.86 6.30 -11.87
CA PRO A 104 25.99 6.80 -12.63
C PRO A 104 25.54 7.63 -13.83
N ALA A 105 26.37 8.62 -14.24
CA ALA A 105 26.11 9.43 -15.41
C ALA A 105 25.87 8.55 -16.65
N GLY A 106 24.77 8.83 -17.38
CA GLY A 106 24.37 8.06 -18.57
C GLY A 106 23.51 6.81 -18.30
N ARG A 107 23.30 6.37 -17.04
CA ARG A 107 22.49 5.19 -16.70
C ARG A 107 21.26 5.47 -15.84
N ARG A 108 20.93 6.74 -15.63
CA ARG A 108 19.79 7.16 -14.78
C ARG A 108 18.47 6.50 -15.17
N GLY A 109 18.16 6.41 -16.47
CA GLY A 109 16.93 5.77 -16.95
C GLY A 109 16.84 4.28 -16.58
N CYS A 110 17.96 3.55 -16.65
CA CYS A 110 18.02 2.15 -16.27
C CYS A 110 17.74 1.95 -14.75
N TYR A 111 18.33 2.79 -13.90
CA TYR A 111 18.10 2.72 -12.45
C TYR A 111 16.67 3.09 -12.09
N VAL A 112 16.14 4.17 -12.65
CA VAL A 112 14.76 4.59 -12.38
C VAL A 112 13.72 3.58 -12.88
N SER A 113 14.01 2.85 -13.96
CA SER A 113 13.11 1.81 -14.48
C SER A 113 12.90 0.62 -13.52
N ILE A 114 13.75 0.46 -12.51
CA ILE A 114 13.57 -0.54 -11.45
C ILE A 114 12.28 -0.26 -10.64
N VAL A 115 11.89 1.01 -10.47
CA VAL A 115 10.69 1.38 -9.70
C VAL A 115 9.41 0.82 -10.32
N PRO A 116 9.08 1.09 -11.59
CA PRO A 116 7.90 0.48 -12.21
C PRO A 116 8.03 -1.04 -12.33
N ALA A 117 9.23 -1.59 -12.53
CA ALA A 117 9.44 -3.04 -12.57
C ALA A 117 9.13 -3.70 -11.22
N SER A 118 9.58 -3.10 -10.10
CA SER A 118 9.27 -3.59 -8.76
C SER A 118 7.77 -3.47 -8.44
N THR A 119 7.11 -2.43 -8.91
CA THR A 119 5.65 -2.26 -8.78
C THR A 119 4.90 -3.38 -9.51
N ALA A 120 5.29 -3.70 -10.74
CA ALA A 120 4.71 -4.81 -11.50
C ALA A 120 4.95 -6.16 -10.82
N ALA A 121 6.16 -6.40 -10.30
CA ALA A 121 6.48 -7.60 -9.54
C ALA A 121 5.62 -7.70 -8.25
N GLY A 122 5.43 -6.60 -7.54
CA GLY A 122 4.54 -6.54 -6.37
C GLY A 122 3.09 -6.88 -6.69
N LEU A 123 2.56 -6.37 -7.80
CA LEU A 123 1.21 -6.72 -8.28
C LEU A 123 1.09 -8.22 -8.62
N LEU A 124 2.09 -8.78 -9.28
CA LEU A 124 2.13 -10.23 -9.58
C LEU A 124 2.17 -11.06 -8.31
N MET A 125 3.02 -10.71 -7.35
CA MET A 125 3.08 -11.41 -6.06
C MET A 125 1.77 -11.30 -5.27
N GLY A 126 1.13 -10.14 -5.29
CA GLY A 126 -0.18 -9.94 -4.68
C GLY A 126 -1.26 -10.82 -5.31
N SER A 127 -1.33 -10.86 -6.64
CA SER A 127 -2.27 -11.71 -7.36
C SER A 127 -1.99 -13.20 -7.15
N LEU A 128 -0.72 -13.59 -7.12
CA LEU A 128 -0.32 -14.98 -6.86
C LEU A 128 -0.70 -15.40 -5.44
N SER A 129 -0.48 -14.55 -4.44
CA SER A 129 -0.87 -14.84 -3.05
C SER A 129 -2.38 -15.01 -2.91
N ALA A 130 -3.18 -14.19 -3.57
CA ALA A 130 -4.63 -14.33 -3.62
C ALA A 130 -5.06 -15.65 -4.27
N ALA A 131 -4.49 -15.98 -5.44
CA ALA A 131 -4.78 -17.24 -6.14
C ALA A 131 -4.38 -18.48 -5.32
N MET A 132 -3.25 -18.43 -4.61
CA MET A 132 -2.83 -19.52 -3.73
C MET A 132 -3.80 -19.69 -2.55
N ILE A 133 -4.25 -18.62 -1.94
CA ILE A 133 -5.22 -18.67 -0.84
C ILE A 133 -6.55 -19.26 -1.32
N GLU A 134 -7.05 -18.80 -2.46
CA GLU A 134 -8.30 -19.34 -3.06
C GLU A 134 -8.16 -20.80 -3.52
N GLY A 135 -6.99 -21.21 -3.98
CA GLY A 135 -6.74 -22.58 -4.42
C GLY A 135 -6.47 -23.58 -3.29
N CYS A 136 -5.88 -23.13 -2.17
CA CYS A 136 -5.49 -24.00 -1.05
C CYS A 136 -6.52 -24.06 0.08
N LEU A 137 -7.39 -23.06 0.20
CA LEU A 137 -8.37 -22.96 1.28
C LEU A 137 -9.80 -23.16 0.74
N PRO A 138 -10.68 -23.86 1.47
CA PRO A 138 -12.09 -23.92 1.13
C PRO A 138 -12.72 -22.52 1.21
N GLN A 139 -13.71 -22.23 0.34
CA GLN A 139 -14.32 -20.90 0.23
C GLN A 139 -14.78 -20.32 1.56
N GLY A 140 -15.37 -21.13 2.44
CA GLY A 140 -15.78 -20.67 3.78
C GLY A 140 -14.63 -20.24 4.67
N ALA A 141 -13.44 -20.81 4.54
CA ALA A 141 -12.24 -20.39 5.26
C ALA A 141 -11.63 -19.11 4.67
N VAL A 142 -11.66 -18.97 3.33
CA VAL A 142 -11.21 -17.74 2.65
C VAL A 142 -12.03 -16.54 3.11
N GLU A 143 -13.36 -16.67 3.15
CA GLU A 143 -14.28 -15.61 3.59
C GLU A 143 -14.17 -15.30 5.08
N ALA A 144 -13.94 -16.31 5.92
CA ALA A 144 -13.86 -16.13 7.38
C ALA A 144 -12.56 -15.43 7.81
N TRP A 145 -11.41 -15.89 7.32
CA TRP A 145 -10.10 -15.40 7.78
C TRP A 145 -8.99 -15.39 6.73
N GLY A 146 -9.08 -16.21 5.67
CA GLY A 146 -8.02 -16.40 4.67
C GLY A 146 -7.59 -15.10 3.99
N TRP A 147 -8.53 -14.21 3.69
CA TRP A 147 -8.26 -12.90 3.09
C TRP A 147 -7.38 -11.98 3.95
N ARG A 148 -7.29 -12.23 5.27
CA ARG A 148 -6.47 -11.44 6.19
C ARG A 148 -4.98 -11.74 6.09
N LEU A 149 -4.61 -12.93 5.65
CA LEU A 149 -3.22 -13.39 5.64
C LEU A 149 -2.25 -12.45 4.89
N PRO A 150 -2.54 -11.99 3.67
CA PRO A 150 -1.65 -11.06 2.96
C PRO A 150 -1.49 -9.73 3.69
N PHE A 151 -2.56 -9.24 4.30
CA PHE A 151 -2.54 -7.98 5.06
C PHE A 151 -1.75 -8.09 6.35
N LEU A 152 -1.88 -9.19 7.07
CA LEU A 152 -1.10 -9.45 8.29
C LEU A 152 0.40 -9.65 7.97
N ALA A 153 0.73 -10.27 6.84
CA ALA A 153 2.10 -10.41 6.38
C ALA A 153 2.77 -9.06 6.03
N ALA A 154 1.98 -8.04 5.68
CA ALA A 154 2.50 -6.70 5.39
C ALA A 154 3.18 -6.04 6.59
N GLY A 155 2.79 -6.37 7.84
CA GLY A 155 3.41 -5.85 9.05
C GLY A 155 4.90 -6.22 9.16
N PRO A 156 5.24 -7.50 9.29
CA PRO A 156 6.63 -7.97 9.34
C PRO A 156 7.46 -7.53 8.13
N LEU A 157 6.89 -7.62 6.92
CA LEU A 157 7.57 -7.20 5.68
C LEU A 157 7.88 -5.71 5.69
N GLY A 158 6.96 -4.87 6.15
CA GLY A 158 7.18 -3.43 6.26
C GLY A 158 8.23 -3.05 7.30
N LEU A 159 8.28 -3.75 8.43
CA LEU A 159 9.33 -3.56 9.44
C LEU A 159 10.70 -3.94 8.89
N TRP A 160 10.78 -5.05 8.15
CA TRP A 160 12.01 -5.48 7.49
C TRP A 160 12.45 -4.48 6.42
N ALA A 161 11.53 -4.03 5.56
CA ALA A 161 11.82 -3.03 4.54
C ALA A 161 12.31 -1.71 5.16
N ARG A 162 11.66 -1.24 6.26
CA ARG A 162 12.13 -0.07 7.00
C ARG A 162 13.54 -0.27 7.55
N HIS A 163 13.86 -1.43 8.11
CA HIS A 163 15.20 -1.74 8.61
C HIS A 163 16.25 -1.62 7.51
N VAL A 164 16.00 -2.23 6.35
CA VAL A 164 16.86 -2.12 5.17
C VAL A 164 17.08 -0.65 4.77
N TRP A 165 16.01 0.17 4.73
CA TRP A 165 16.14 1.59 4.40
C TRP A 165 16.92 2.39 5.43
N LEU A 166 16.86 2.02 6.71
CA LEU A 166 17.63 2.68 7.76
C LEU A 166 19.12 2.33 7.73
N GLU A 167 19.51 1.24 7.10
CA GLU A 167 20.91 0.85 6.91
C GLU A 167 21.56 1.51 5.68
N LEU A 168 20.75 2.00 4.73
CA LEU A 168 21.25 2.72 3.56
C LEU A 168 21.75 4.11 3.98
N GLU A 169 22.86 4.58 3.41
CA GLU A 169 23.34 5.95 3.57
C GLU A 169 22.39 6.95 2.87
N ASP A 170 22.26 8.17 3.41
CA ASP A 170 21.50 9.22 2.75
C ASP A 170 22.13 9.59 1.40
N SER A 171 21.30 10.09 0.48
CA SER A 171 21.75 10.57 -0.83
C SER A 171 22.83 11.64 -0.66
N PRO A 172 23.90 11.60 -1.46
CA PRO A 172 25.05 12.53 -1.34
C PRO A 172 24.76 13.96 -1.83
N VAL A 173 23.49 14.37 -1.95
CA VAL A 173 23.09 15.72 -2.41
C VAL A 173 22.61 16.57 -1.25
#